data_9c64ad332e9607bda773ecf13d85edc9
#
_entry.id   9c64ad332e9607bda773ecf13d85edc9
#
_cell.length_a   1.000
_cell.length_b   1.000
_cell.length_c   1.000
_cell.angle_alpha   90.00
_cell.angle_beta   90.00
_cell.angle_gamma   90.00
#
_symmetry.space_group_name_H-M   'P 1'
#
loop_
_entity.id
_entity.type
_entity.pdbx_description
1 polymer ?
#
loop_
_entity_poly.entity_id
_entity_poly.type
_entity_poly.pdbx_seq_one_letter_code
_entity_poly.pdbx_strand_id
1 'polypeptide(L)'
;MSARGRFVKDRGLNFRMGTALFLNGLIYVILILGIWYVLGRSPAGVVFALVISVGAFFFQWYFSDSIALRAMRARVVSEQEAPELHAIVDRLCQLADSPKPRVAYSNSPVPNAFATGRSPQRSVVCVTQGLLQTLEPKEVEVVLAHELSHVAHRDVTVMTIAGVTGVVAGLLVRMGFYTRYRGSNNNNSALVLLGLMAVGAIVYVLSFFLIRVLSRYRELAADRAAALLTGAPSTLASALTKLSGQMTTVPTQDLRAQGAANHLAFLPAVNGKSVKQLFSTHPSLEQRLEQLSKISTQLSRPH
;
A
#
# COMPACT_ATOMS: atom_id res chain seq x y z
N MET A 1 -7.75 14.33 24.58
CA MET A 1 -6.82 13.18 24.49
C MET A 1 -6.76 12.77 23.01
N SER A 2 -5.57 12.69 22.42
CA SER A 2 -5.40 12.37 20.99
C SER A 2 -5.96 10.98 20.71
N ALA A 3 -6.85 10.84 19.72
CA ALA A 3 -7.44 9.59 19.23
C ALA A 3 -6.39 8.70 18.50
N ARG A 4 -5.29 8.41 19.15
CA ARG A 4 -4.37 7.32 18.80
C ARG A 4 -4.88 6.11 19.57
N GLY A 5 -5.86 5.45 18.99
CA GLY A 5 -6.55 4.33 19.58
C GLY A 5 -5.66 3.23 20.13
N ARG A 6 -6.27 2.24 20.73
CA ARG A 6 -5.64 1.08 21.39
C ARG A 6 -4.82 0.17 20.47
N PHE A 7 -4.61 0.54 19.22
CA PHE A 7 -3.59 -0.12 18.40
C PHE A 7 -2.22 0.06 19.04
N VAL A 8 -1.60 -1.04 19.37
CA VAL A 8 -0.31 -1.09 20.10
C VAL A 8 0.72 -0.28 19.32
N LYS A 9 1.33 0.72 20.00
CA LYS A 9 2.44 1.48 19.42
C LYS A 9 3.63 0.55 19.19
N ASP A 10 3.88 0.20 17.95
CA ASP A 10 5.07 -0.58 17.59
C ASP A 10 6.26 0.37 17.37
N ARG A 11 7.15 0.44 18.38
CA ARG A 11 8.37 1.26 18.30
C ARG A 11 9.30 0.78 17.21
N GLY A 12 9.36 -0.53 16.96
CA GLY A 12 10.16 -1.12 15.90
C GLY A 12 9.65 -0.74 14.51
N LEU A 13 8.33 -0.74 14.32
CA LEU A 13 7.72 -0.26 13.08
C LEU A 13 8.00 1.23 12.88
N ASN A 14 7.78 2.07 13.89
CA ASN A 14 8.03 3.51 13.78
C ASN A 14 9.49 3.83 13.42
N PHE A 15 10.45 3.12 14.02
CA PHE A 15 11.87 3.27 13.68
C PHE A 15 12.13 2.87 12.22
N ARG A 16 11.62 1.73 11.76
CA ARG A 16 11.78 1.26 10.38
C ARG A 16 11.12 2.17 9.37
N MET A 17 9.92 2.69 9.69
CA MET A 17 9.24 3.70 8.88
C MET A 17 10.06 4.99 8.79
N GLY A 18 10.59 5.48 9.92
CA GLY A 18 11.46 6.64 9.95
C GLY A 18 12.72 6.44 9.12
N THR A 19 13.38 5.29 9.24
CA THR A 19 14.55 4.92 8.43
C THR A 19 14.20 4.86 6.95
N ALA A 20 13.08 4.25 6.59
CA ALA A 20 12.64 4.18 5.19
C ALA A 20 12.31 5.55 4.61
N LEU A 21 11.66 6.43 5.37
CA LEU A 21 11.41 7.81 4.94
C LEU A 21 12.70 8.62 4.81
N PHE A 22 13.65 8.44 5.71
CA PHE A 22 14.98 9.05 5.62
C PHE A 22 15.73 8.59 4.36
N LEU A 23 15.79 7.28 4.10
CA LEU A 23 16.40 6.73 2.90
C LEU A 23 15.68 7.22 1.63
N ASN A 24 14.35 7.31 1.66
CA ASN A 24 13.59 7.89 0.56
C ASN A 24 13.95 9.37 0.33
N GLY A 25 14.16 10.14 1.41
CA GLY A 25 14.67 11.51 1.33
C GLY A 25 16.03 11.60 0.63
N LEU A 26 16.96 10.67 0.94
CA LEU A 26 18.26 10.60 0.25
C LEU A 26 18.09 10.28 -1.24
N ILE A 27 17.17 9.39 -1.59
CA ILE A 27 16.85 9.06 -2.99
C ILE A 27 16.30 10.30 -3.71
N TYR A 28 15.47 11.12 -3.06
CA TYR A 28 15.02 12.42 -3.61
C TYR A 28 16.18 13.37 -3.86
N VAL A 29 17.12 13.47 -2.93
CA VAL A 29 18.32 14.30 -3.11
C VAL A 29 19.13 13.82 -4.32
N ILE A 30 19.35 12.52 -4.45
CA ILE A 30 20.04 11.93 -5.61
C ILE A 30 19.32 12.27 -6.92
N LEU A 31 17.99 12.16 -6.93
CA LEU A 31 17.16 12.48 -8.10
C LEU A 31 17.32 13.96 -8.50
N ILE A 32 17.19 14.87 -7.54
CA ILE A 32 17.26 16.31 -7.78
C ILE A 32 18.66 16.72 -8.24
N LEU A 33 19.71 16.23 -7.56
CA LEU A 33 21.10 16.50 -7.95
C LEU A 33 21.42 15.91 -9.33
N GLY A 34 20.94 14.72 -9.63
CA GLY A 34 21.10 14.09 -10.94
C GLY A 34 20.44 14.91 -12.06
N ILE A 35 19.20 15.36 -11.86
CA ILE A 35 18.50 16.24 -12.81
C ILE A 35 19.26 17.55 -12.97
N TRP A 36 19.67 18.19 -11.88
CA TRP A 36 20.43 19.44 -11.90
C TRP A 36 21.74 19.32 -12.69
N TYR A 37 22.50 18.25 -12.43
CA TYR A 37 23.75 17.99 -13.12
C TYR A 37 23.55 17.78 -14.63
N VAL A 38 22.58 16.94 -15.00
CA VAL A 38 22.29 16.59 -16.40
C VAL A 38 21.72 17.77 -17.19
N LEU A 39 20.94 18.64 -16.55
CA LEU A 39 20.40 19.86 -17.19
C LEU A 39 21.39 21.05 -17.18
N GLY A 40 22.70 20.77 -17.12
CA GLY A 40 23.73 21.79 -17.19
C GLY A 40 23.76 22.70 -15.97
N ARG A 41 23.39 22.19 -14.80
CA ARG A 41 23.34 22.91 -13.50
C ARG A 41 22.34 24.05 -13.46
N SER A 42 21.30 23.98 -14.27
CA SER A 42 20.25 25.01 -14.33
C SER A 42 19.35 24.95 -13.08
N PRO A 43 19.14 26.08 -12.36
CA PRO A 43 18.16 26.15 -11.27
C PRO A 43 16.73 25.85 -11.72
N ALA A 44 16.37 26.16 -12.96
CA ALA A 44 15.04 25.91 -13.52
C ALA A 44 14.69 24.41 -13.55
N GLY A 45 15.69 23.53 -13.80
CA GLY A 45 15.48 22.08 -13.78
C GLY A 45 15.14 21.56 -12.38
N VAL A 46 15.77 22.13 -11.35
CA VAL A 46 15.46 21.78 -9.94
C VAL A 46 14.05 22.22 -9.57
N VAL A 47 13.68 23.46 -9.91
CA VAL A 47 12.34 24.00 -9.65
C VAL A 47 11.28 23.13 -10.36
N PHE A 48 11.51 22.78 -11.61
CA PHE A 48 10.61 21.90 -12.38
C PHE A 48 10.43 20.52 -11.71
N ALA A 49 11.53 19.87 -11.31
CA ALA A 49 11.50 18.59 -10.63
C ALA A 49 10.74 18.66 -9.30
N LEU A 50 10.95 19.71 -8.51
CA LEU A 50 10.25 19.94 -7.26
C LEU A 50 8.75 20.16 -7.47
N VAL A 51 8.36 21.00 -8.41
CA VAL A 51 6.93 21.28 -8.73
C VAL A 51 6.21 19.99 -9.15
N ILE A 52 6.80 19.20 -10.04
CA ILE A 52 6.24 17.92 -10.48
C ILE A 52 6.13 16.93 -9.30
N SER A 53 7.18 16.80 -8.49
CA SER A 53 7.18 15.87 -7.34
C SER A 53 6.13 16.25 -6.30
N VAL A 54 6.08 17.52 -5.93
CA VAL A 54 5.10 18.06 -4.97
C VAL A 54 3.68 17.94 -5.53
N GLY A 55 3.48 18.31 -6.79
CA GLY A 55 2.17 18.18 -7.46
C GLY A 55 1.69 16.73 -7.50
N ALA A 56 2.55 15.79 -7.89
CA ALA A 56 2.24 14.35 -7.92
C ALA A 56 1.91 13.81 -6.51
N PHE A 57 2.67 14.22 -5.49
CA PHE A 57 2.40 13.86 -4.10
C PHE A 57 1.01 14.35 -3.67
N PHE A 58 0.72 15.64 -3.81
CA PHE A 58 -0.57 16.19 -3.40
C PHE A 58 -1.74 15.58 -4.16
N PHE A 59 -1.59 15.36 -5.46
CA PHE A 59 -2.60 14.71 -6.27
C PHE A 59 -2.89 13.29 -5.77
N GLN A 60 -1.87 12.46 -5.63
CA GLN A 60 -2.01 11.07 -5.20
C GLN A 60 -2.53 10.97 -3.75
N TRP A 61 -2.01 11.81 -2.85
CA TRP A 61 -2.44 11.82 -1.45
C TRP A 61 -3.88 12.31 -1.29
N TYR A 62 -4.26 13.39 -1.99
CA TYR A 62 -5.59 13.99 -1.87
C TYR A 62 -6.67 13.10 -2.47
N PHE A 63 -6.41 12.48 -3.61
CA PHE A 63 -7.37 11.65 -4.35
C PHE A 63 -7.21 10.15 -4.08
N SER A 64 -6.44 9.72 -3.09
CA SER A 64 -6.13 8.31 -2.81
C SER A 64 -7.37 7.43 -2.66
N ASP A 65 -8.38 7.90 -1.92
CA ASP A 65 -9.65 7.20 -1.71
C ASP A 65 -10.48 7.10 -3.00
N SER A 66 -10.59 8.19 -3.75
CA SER A 66 -11.37 8.25 -4.99
C SER A 66 -10.73 7.38 -6.08
N ILE A 67 -9.39 7.38 -6.17
CA ILE A 67 -8.65 6.54 -7.11
C ILE A 67 -8.86 5.06 -6.79
N ALA A 68 -8.73 4.68 -5.50
CA ALA A 68 -8.92 3.31 -5.06
C ALA A 68 -10.36 2.80 -5.29
N LEU A 69 -11.37 3.59 -4.92
CA LEU A 69 -12.78 3.24 -5.13
C LEU A 69 -13.10 3.04 -6.62
N ARG A 70 -12.62 3.94 -7.49
CA ARG A 70 -12.81 3.81 -8.94
C ARG A 70 -12.10 2.60 -9.52
N ALA A 71 -10.85 2.34 -9.11
CA ALA A 71 -10.07 1.18 -9.56
C ALA A 71 -10.75 -0.14 -9.21
N MET A 72 -11.39 -0.21 -8.04
CA MET A 72 -12.11 -1.38 -7.54
C MET A 72 -13.59 -1.39 -7.94
N ARG A 73 -14.08 -0.41 -8.68
CA ARG A 73 -15.50 -0.21 -9.01
C ARG A 73 -16.39 -0.31 -7.76
N ALA A 74 -15.89 0.25 -6.65
CA ALA A 74 -16.54 0.20 -5.36
C ALA A 74 -17.43 1.44 -5.16
N ARG A 75 -18.54 1.26 -4.42
CA ARG A 75 -19.43 2.34 -3.99
C ARG A 75 -19.50 2.39 -2.46
N VAL A 76 -19.63 3.58 -1.93
CA VAL A 76 -19.93 3.76 -0.50
C VAL A 76 -21.36 3.27 -0.27
N VAL A 77 -21.54 2.49 0.80
CA VAL A 77 -22.83 1.92 1.21
C VAL A 77 -23.28 2.50 2.55
N SER A 78 -24.59 2.66 2.71
CA SER A 78 -25.20 3.10 3.95
C SER A 78 -25.38 1.95 4.95
N GLU A 79 -25.73 2.28 6.20
CA GLU A 79 -26.04 1.29 7.24
C GLU A 79 -27.28 0.45 6.89
N GLN A 80 -28.23 1.04 6.17
CA GLN A 80 -29.43 0.32 5.69
C GLN A 80 -29.10 -0.68 4.59
N GLU A 81 -28.11 -0.39 3.73
CA GLU A 81 -27.70 -1.27 2.63
C GLU A 81 -26.78 -2.42 3.10
N ALA A 82 -25.99 -2.22 4.15
CA ALA A 82 -25.02 -3.22 4.63
C ALA A 82 -24.92 -3.20 6.18
N PRO A 83 -26.01 -3.52 6.91
CA PRO A 83 -26.04 -3.39 8.36
C PRO A 83 -25.00 -4.24 9.08
N GLU A 84 -24.78 -5.49 8.65
CA GLU A 84 -23.80 -6.38 9.26
C GLU A 84 -22.37 -5.87 9.11
N LEU A 85 -22.03 -5.37 7.93
CA LEU A 85 -20.71 -4.82 7.66
C LEU A 85 -20.44 -3.57 8.49
N HIS A 86 -21.44 -2.68 8.61
CA HIS A 86 -21.36 -1.49 9.46
C HIS A 86 -21.20 -1.87 10.92
N ALA A 87 -21.96 -2.87 11.41
CA ALA A 87 -21.87 -3.34 12.81
C ALA A 87 -20.45 -3.87 13.15
N ILE A 88 -19.81 -4.61 12.23
CA ILE A 88 -18.42 -5.07 12.41
C ILE A 88 -17.46 -3.88 12.49
N VAL A 89 -17.57 -2.92 11.57
CA VAL A 89 -16.71 -1.73 11.53
C VAL A 89 -16.90 -0.88 12.79
N ASP A 90 -18.14 -0.67 13.23
CA ASP A 90 -18.44 0.09 14.45
C ASP A 90 -17.81 -0.54 15.68
N ARG A 91 -17.96 -1.86 15.83
CA ARG A 91 -17.36 -2.60 16.94
C ARG A 91 -15.83 -2.47 16.93
N LEU A 92 -15.20 -2.63 15.79
CA LEU A 92 -13.75 -2.48 15.67
C LEU A 92 -13.27 -1.05 15.96
N CYS A 93 -14.01 -0.05 15.50
CA CYS A 93 -13.69 1.35 15.80
C CYS A 93 -13.84 1.69 17.28
N GLN A 94 -14.85 1.14 17.96
CA GLN A 94 -15.02 1.26 19.41
C GLN A 94 -13.87 0.58 20.17
N LEU A 95 -13.48 -0.64 19.77
CA LEU A 95 -12.36 -1.35 20.39
C LEU A 95 -11.03 -0.60 20.19
N ALA A 96 -10.85 -0.02 19.01
CA ALA A 96 -9.63 0.68 18.62
C ALA A 96 -9.59 2.15 19.09
N ASP A 97 -10.66 2.70 19.64
CA ASP A 97 -10.83 4.14 19.95
C ASP A 97 -10.47 5.00 18.72
N SER A 98 -11.01 4.66 17.57
CA SER A 98 -10.71 5.29 16.28
C SER A 98 -11.97 5.76 15.57
N PRO A 99 -11.90 6.84 14.76
CA PRO A 99 -13.04 7.31 14.01
C PRO A 99 -13.49 6.26 12.98
N LYS A 100 -14.82 6.15 12.81
CA LYS A 100 -15.42 5.25 11.82
C LYS A 100 -15.07 5.72 10.40
N PRO A 101 -14.47 4.86 9.54
CA PRO A 101 -14.31 5.14 8.13
C PRO A 101 -15.64 5.06 7.39
N ARG A 102 -15.70 5.63 6.19
CA ARG A 102 -16.78 5.30 5.26
C ARG A 102 -16.68 3.83 4.86
N VAL A 103 -17.80 3.16 4.78
CA VAL A 103 -17.86 1.75 4.37
C VAL A 103 -18.20 1.67 2.89
N ALA A 104 -17.45 0.89 2.13
CA ALA A 104 -17.66 0.71 0.71
C ALA A 104 -17.73 -0.78 0.35
N TYR A 105 -18.42 -1.06 -0.73
CA TYR A 105 -18.63 -2.40 -1.26
C TYR A 105 -18.33 -2.44 -2.76
N SER A 106 -17.72 -3.54 -3.22
CA SER A 106 -17.47 -3.82 -4.63
C SER A 106 -18.06 -5.17 -5.03
N ASN A 107 -18.72 -5.23 -6.18
CA ASN A 107 -19.26 -6.48 -6.76
C ASN A 107 -18.17 -7.39 -7.36
N SER A 108 -16.88 -7.09 -7.12
CA SER A 108 -15.80 -7.95 -7.60
C SER A 108 -15.88 -9.35 -7.02
N PRO A 109 -15.80 -10.42 -7.86
CA PRO A 109 -15.75 -11.80 -7.40
C PRO A 109 -14.40 -12.16 -6.77
N VAL A 110 -13.35 -11.34 -6.97
CA VAL A 110 -12.03 -11.58 -6.40
C VAL A 110 -12.06 -11.21 -4.91
N PRO A 111 -11.71 -12.15 -4.01
CA PRO A 111 -11.71 -11.90 -2.58
C PRO A 111 -10.68 -10.82 -2.22
N ASN A 112 -11.15 -9.66 -1.74
CA ASN A 112 -10.28 -8.56 -1.34
C ASN A 112 -10.96 -7.65 -0.32
N ALA A 113 -10.14 -7.05 0.55
CA ALA A 113 -10.47 -5.89 1.36
C ALA A 113 -9.34 -4.88 1.28
N PHE A 114 -9.63 -3.61 1.47
CA PHE A 114 -8.61 -2.57 1.60
C PHE A 114 -9.15 -1.38 2.37
N ALA A 115 -8.25 -0.68 3.04
CA ALA A 115 -8.56 0.61 3.61
C ALA A 115 -7.62 1.68 3.05
N THR A 116 -8.17 2.86 2.76
CA THR A 116 -7.41 3.97 2.21
C THR A 116 -7.98 5.30 2.68
N GLY A 117 -7.24 6.38 2.46
CA GLY A 117 -7.66 7.72 2.82
C GLY A 117 -6.51 8.56 3.37
N ARG A 118 -6.62 9.87 3.25
CA ARG A 118 -5.59 10.83 3.64
C ARG A 118 -5.44 11.04 5.16
N SER A 119 -6.44 10.65 5.93
CA SER A 119 -6.42 10.67 7.40
C SER A 119 -7.44 9.68 7.96
N PRO A 120 -7.35 9.29 9.25
CA PRO A 120 -8.34 8.42 9.88
C PRO A 120 -9.78 8.95 9.76
N GLN A 121 -9.98 10.28 9.87
CA GLN A 121 -11.29 10.93 9.74
C GLN A 121 -11.82 10.97 8.29
N ARG A 122 -10.95 10.82 7.31
CA ARG A 122 -11.26 10.82 5.88
C ARG A 122 -10.76 9.55 5.22
N SER A 123 -11.10 8.43 5.82
CA SER A 123 -10.77 7.09 5.33
C SER A 123 -12.00 6.38 4.81
N VAL A 124 -11.78 5.35 4.04
CA VAL A 124 -12.76 4.42 3.54
C VAL A 124 -12.21 3.00 3.68
N VAL A 125 -13.03 2.09 4.16
CA VAL A 125 -12.77 0.66 4.14
C VAL A 125 -13.69 0.01 3.13
N CYS A 126 -13.14 -0.80 2.25
CA CYS A 126 -13.89 -1.47 1.18
C CYS A 126 -13.74 -2.97 1.31
N VAL A 127 -14.83 -3.69 1.08
CA VAL A 127 -14.86 -5.15 0.94
C VAL A 127 -15.44 -5.54 -0.41
N THR A 128 -14.97 -6.65 -0.96
CA THR A 128 -15.52 -7.21 -2.19
C THR A 128 -16.54 -8.30 -1.89
N GLN A 129 -17.44 -8.54 -2.86
CA GLN A 129 -18.38 -9.68 -2.82
C GLN A 129 -17.65 -10.99 -2.61
N GLY A 130 -16.54 -11.21 -3.36
CA GLY A 130 -15.76 -12.44 -3.25
C GLY A 130 -15.20 -12.67 -1.85
N LEU A 131 -14.80 -11.62 -1.12
CA LEU A 131 -14.34 -11.75 0.26
C LEU A 131 -15.48 -12.21 1.18
N LEU A 132 -16.66 -11.58 1.09
CA LEU A 132 -17.80 -11.92 1.93
C LEU A 132 -18.35 -13.33 1.63
N GLN A 133 -18.15 -13.84 0.42
CA GLN A 133 -18.51 -15.22 0.05
C GLN A 133 -17.49 -16.26 0.50
N THR A 134 -16.23 -15.85 0.69
CA THR A 134 -15.12 -16.75 1.04
C THR A 134 -14.93 -16.90 2.55
N LEU A 135 -15.18 -15.84 3.29
CA LEU A 135 -14.88 -15.74 4.71
C LEU A 135 -16.14 -15.75 5.58
N GLU A 136 -16.01 -16.36 6.75
CA GLU A 136 -17.03 -16.30 7.79
C GLU A 136 -17.03 -14.91 8.46
N PRO A 137 -18.13 -14.47 9.10
CA PRO A 137 -18.21 -13.14 9.73
C PRO A 137 -17.06 -12.82 10.70
N LYS A 138 -16.59 -13.80 11.49
CA LYS A 138 -15.43 -13.64 12.40
C LYS A 138 -14.12 -13.45 11.64
N GLU A 139 -13.98 -14.10 10.48
CA GLU A 139 -12.80 -13.94 9.63
C GLU A 139 -12.83 -12.59 8.90
N VAL A 140 -14.01 -12.14 8.47
CA VAL A 140 -14.20 -10.77 7.92
C VAL A 140 -13.80 -9.74 8.96
N GLU A 141 -14.21 -9.92 10.22
CA GLU A 141 -13.87 -9.01 11.31
C GLU A 141 -12.36 -8.85 11.50
N VAL A 142 -11.60 -9.94 11.57
CA VAL A 142 -10.14 -9.86 11.78
C VAL A 142 -9.42 -9.30 10.57
N VAL A 143 -9.93 -9.52 9.34
CA VAL A 143 -9.42 -8.90 8.11
C VAL A 143 -9.69 -7.40 8.14
N LEU A 144 -10.88 -6.96 8.54
CA LEU A 144 -11.20 -5.54 8.67
C LEU A 144 -10.39 -4.86 9.79
N ALA A 145 -10.09 -5.57 10.89
CA ALA A 145 -9.18 -5.08 11.92
C ALA A 145 -7.77 -4.84 11.37
N HIS A 146 -7.28 -5.72 10.49
CA HIS A 146 -6.01 -5.55 9.78
C HIS A 146 -6.05 -4.29 8.90
N GLU A 147 -7.08 -4.12 8.08
CA GLU A 147 -7.24 -2.95 7.22
C GLU A 147 -7.33 -1.64 8.00
N LEU A 148 -8.09 -1.63 9.10
CA LEU A 148 -8.22 -0.46 9.98
C LEU A 148 -6.90 -0.09 10.67
N SER A 149 -6.01 -1.05 10.90
CA SER A 149 -4.69 -0.77 11.45
C SER A 149 -3.84 0.08 10.50
N HIS A 150 -3.94 -0.14 9.19
CA HIS A 150 -3.29 0.69 8.16
C HIS A 150 -3.75 2.14 8.20
N VAL A 151 -5.06 2.36 8.44
CA VAL A 151 -5.61 3.70 8.63
C VAL A 151 -5.05 4.36 9.89
N ALA A 152 -5.05 3.63 11.01
CA ALA A 152 -4.56 4.14 12.30
C ALA A 152 -3.07 4.51 12.26
N HIS A 153 -2.26 3.74 11.55
CA HIS A 153 -0.82 4.00 11.36
C HIS A 153 -0.51 5.00 10.24
N ARG A 154 -1.53 5.54 9.56
CA ARG A 154 -1.40 6.47 8.42
C ARG A 154 -0.56 5.92 7.28
N ASP A 155 -0.67 4.66 7.04
CA ASP A 155 0.13 3.92 6.08
C ASP A 155 0.00 4.45 4.65
N VAL A 156 -1.19 4.93 4.28
CA VAL A 156 -1.43 5.56 2.97
C VAL A 156 -0.49 6.75 2.76
N THR A 157 -0.35 7.63 3.77
CA THR A 157 0.54 8.80 3.67
C THR A 157 2.00 8.38 3.49
N VAL A 158 2.45 7.41 4.31
CA VAL A 158 3.84 6.92 4.25
C VAL A 158 4.14 6.28 2.89
N MET A 159 3.24 5.45 2.38
CA MET A 159 3.40 4.79 1.09
C MET A 159 3.29 5.77 -0.08
N THR A 160 2.45 6.80 0.04
CA THR A 160 2.38 7.86 -0.98
C THR A 160 3.70 8.62 -1.04
N ILE A 161 4.26 9.04 0.10
CA ILE A 161 5.57 9.71 0.14
C ILE A 161 6.65 8.81 -0.49
N ALA A 162 6.70 7.53 -0.09
CA ALA A 162 7.67 6.58 -0.63
C ALA A 162 7.48 6.33 -2.13
N GLY A 163 6.23 6.30 -2.60
CA GLY A 163 5.87 5.96 -3.98
C GLY A 163 6.13 7.08 -4.99
N VAL A 164 5.98 8.35 -4.59
CA VAL A 164 6.13 9.50 -5.50
C VAL A 164 7.51 9.54 -6.15
N THR A 165 8.58 9.20 -5.42
CA THR A 165 9.94 9.14 -5.96
C THR A 165 10.02 8.20 -7.15
N GLY A 166 9.44 7.00 -7.04
CA GLY A 166 9.37 6.03 -8.11
C GLY A 166 8.53 6.51 -9.31
N VAL A 167 7.41 7.21 -9.05
CA VAL A 167 6.56 7.78 -10.11
C VAL A 167 7.32 8.82 -10.90
N VAL A 168 7.98 9.77 -10.25
CA VAL A 168 8.77 10.83 -10.91
C VAL A 168 9.93 10.23 -11.70
N ALA A 169 10.65 9.28 -11.11
CA ALA A 169 11.74 8.57 -11.77
C ALA A 169 11.24 7.81 -13.02
N GLY A 170 10.11 7.12 -12.92
CA GLY A 170 9.48 6.42 -14.05
C GLY A 170 9.02 7.36 -15.16
N LEU A 171 8.53 8.56 -14.83
CA LEU A 171 8.19 9.59 -15.82
C LEU A 171 9.43 10.06 -16.57
N LEU A 172 10.57 10.30 -15.89
CA LEU A 172 11.82 10.69 -16.54
C LEU A 172 12.31 9.65 -17.54
N VAL A 173 12.25 8.37 -17.16
CA VAL A 173 12.61 7.26 -18.07
C VAL A 173 11.68 7.25 -19.29
N ARG A 174 10.36 7.37 -19.10
CA ARG A 174 9.39 7.38 -20.20
C ARG A 174 9.55 8.59 -21.12
N MET A 175 9.77 9.78 -20.56
CA MET A 175 10.05 10.98 -21.35
C MET A 175 11.28 10.78 -22.21
N GLY A 176 12.33 10.14 -21.68
CA GLY A 176 13.52 9.80 -22.40
C GLY A 176 13.26 8.90 -23.61
N PHE A 177 12.48 7.85 -23.46
CA PHE A 177 12.09 6.99 -24.58
C PHE A 177 11.27 7.75 -25.64
N TYR A 178 10.29 8.57 -25.19
CA TYR A 178 9.40 9.28 -26.11
C TYR A 178 10.11 10.32 -26.96
N THR A 179 11.06 11.09 -26.39
CA THR A 179 11.82 12.11 -27.13
C THR A 179 12.85 11.50 -28.07
N ARG A 180 13.45 10.36 -27.71
CA ARG A 180 14.37 9.61 -28.60
C ARG A 180 13.64 9.12 -29.86
N TYR A 181 12.37 8.73 -29.75
CA TYR A 181 11.58 8.27 -30.90
C TYR A 181 11.20 9.43 -31.85
N ARG A 182 11.18 10.67 -31.38
CA ARG A 182 10.75 11.86 -32.14
C ARG A 182 11.92 12.57 -32.87
N GLY A 183 13.14 12.00 -32.88
CA GLY A 183 14.24 12.42 -33.75
C GLY A 183 14.81 13.81 -33.43
N SER A 184 15.46 13.98 -32.29
CA SER A 184 16.33 15.14 -32.06
C SER A 184 17.68 14.92 -32.73
N ASN A 185 17.95 15.68 -33.76
CA ASN A 185 19.17 15.57 -34.58
C ASN A 185 20.40 16.26 -33.93
N ASN A 186 20.36 16.53 -32.60
CA ASN A 186 21.44 17.20 -31.88
C ASN A 186 22.08 16.26 -30.84
N ASN A 187 23.36 15.92 -31.01
CA ASN A 187 24.12 15.01 -30.15
C ASN A 187 24.11 15.39 -28.66
N ASN A 188 24.11 16.70 -28.33
CA ASN A 188 24.07 17.17 -26.96
C ASN A 188 22.71 16.86 -26.29
N SER A 189 21.62 16.99 -27.01
CA SER A 189 20.28 16.65 -26.52
C SER A 189 20.14 15.15 -26.22
N ALA A 190 20.78 14.30 -27.03
CA ALA A 190 20.77 12.84 -26.84
C ALA A 190 21.54 12.44 -25.57
N LEU A 191 22.68 13.05 -25.27
CA LEU A 191 23.45 12.79 -24.05
C LEU A 191 22.71 13.25 -22.79
N VAL A 192 22.09 14.43 -22.80
CA VAL A 192 21.26 14.92 -21.69
C VAL A 192 20.11 13.95 -21.43
N LEU A 193 19.45 13.48 -22.45
CA LEU A 193 18.33 12.56 -22.37
C LEU A 193 18.75 11.21 -21.79
N LEU A 194 19.88 10.64 -22.26
CA LEU A 194 20.44 9.40 -21.72
C LEU A 194 20.81 9.56 -20.23
N GLY A 195 21.37 10.71 -19.85
CA GLY A 195 21.67 11.04 -18.45
C GLY A 195 20.43 11.06 -17.57
N LEU A 196 19.35 11.72 -18.01
CA LEU A 196 18.07 11.75 -17.29
C LEU A 196 17.46 10.35 -17.16
N MET A 197 17.52 9.55 -18.23
CA MET A 197 17.06 8.16 -18.20
C MET A 197 17.86 7.31 -17.22
N ALA A 198 19.18 7.45 -17.19
CA ALA A 198 20.05 6.72 -16.27
C ALA A 198 19.76 7.07 -14.81
N VAL A 199 19.68 8.37 -14.49
CA VAL A 199 19.30 8.85 -13.15
C VAL A 199 17.92 8.32 -12.77
N GLY A 200 16.94 8.46 -13.66
CA GLY A 200 15.57 7.95 -13.43
C GLY A 200 15.55 6.45 -13.19
N ALA A 201 16.29 5.65 -13.97
CA ALA A 201 16.34 4.21 -13.82
C ALA A 201 16.95 3.79 -12.47
N ILE A 202 18.07 4.39 -12.06
CA ILE A 202 18.70 4.12 -10.77
C ILE A 202 17.73 4.44 -9.61
N VAL A 203 17.16 5.63 -9.63
CA VAL A 203 16.21 6.07 -8.60
C VAL A 203 14.95 5.19 -8.57
N TYR A 204 14.45 4.80 -9.73
CA TYR A 204 13.31 3.89 -9.84
C TYR A 204 13.59 2.54 -9.17
N VAL A 205 14.75 1.93 -9.44
CA VAL A 205 15.17 0.65 -8.86
C VAL A 205 15.33 0.77 -7.33
N LEU A 206 16.00 1.82 -6.85
CA LEU A 206 16.16 2.05 -5.41
C LEU A 206 14.83 2.23 -4.70
N SER A 207 13.94 3.07 -5.25
CA SER A 207 12.58 3.28 -4.72
C SER A 207 11.76 1.99 -4.72
N PHE A 208 11.87 1.19 -5.77
CA PHE A 208 11.19 -0.09 -5.89
C PHE A 208 11.54 -1.05 -4.74
N PHE A 209 12.81 -1.20 -4.40
CA PHE A 209 13.22 -2.06 -3.27
C PHE A 209 12.82 -1.47 -1.92
N LEU A 210 12.98 -0.16 -1.74
CA LEU A 210 12.63 0.51 -0.50
C LEU A 210 11.13 0.37 -0.16
N ILE A 211 10.27 0.60 -1.16
CA ILE A 211 8.81 0.44 -1.00
C ILE A 211 8.45 -0.99 -0.61
N ARG A 212 9.10 -2.00 -1.18
CA ARG A 212 8.84 -3.41 -0.84
C ARG A 212 9.23 -3.77 0.59
N VAL A 213 10.40 -3.33 1.00
CA VAL A 213 10.85 -3.56 2.37
C VAL A 213 9.88 -2.91 3.36
N LEU A 214 9.53 -1.65 3.10
CA LEU A 214 8.58 -0.90 3.93
C LEU A 214 7.20 -1.58 3.97
N SER A 215 6.67 -1.97 2.82
CA SER A 215 5.37 -2.64 2.71
C SER A 215 5.31 -3.94 3.52
N ARG A 216 6.34 -4.80 3.42
CA ARG A 216 6.39 -6.05 4.20
C ARG A 216 6.35 -5.82 5.71
N TYR A 217 7.10 -4.84 6.22
CA TYR A 217 7.07 -4.52 7.64
C TYR A 217 5.72 -4.01 8.11
N ARG A 218 5.03 -3.24 7.28
CA ARG A 218 3.70 -2.72 7.58
C ARG A 218 2.65 -3.82 7.63
N GLU A 219 2.71 -4.79 6.72
CA GLU A 219 1.83 -5.96 6.74
C GLU A 219 1.99 -6.77 8.04
N LEU A 220 3.23 -7.06 8.43
CA LEU A 220 3.50 -7.78 9.68
C LEU A 220 3.04 -6.99 10.91
N ALA A 221 3.17 -5.67 10.90
CA ALA A 221 2.67 -4.82 11.97
C ALA A 221 1.14 -4.78 12.02
N ALA A 222 0.48 -4.77 10.86
CA ALA A 222 -0.97 -4.81 10.76
C ALA A 222 -1.54 -6.16 11.23
N ASP A 223 -0.91 -7.28 10.87
CA ASP A 223 -1.26 -8.61 11.39
C ASP A 223 -1.19 -8.64 12.92
N ARG A 224 -0.09 -8.12 13.48
CA ARG A 224 0.07 -8.04 14.93
C ARG A 224 -1.01 -7.15 15.57
N ALA A 225 -1.27 -5.99 14.99
CA ALA A 225 -2.26 -5.06 15.51
C ALA A 225 -3.67 -5.66 15.49
N ALA A 226 -4.06 -6.31 14.39
CA ALA A 226 -5.34 -6.99 14.26
C ALA A 226 -5.48 -8.14 15.26
N ALA A 227 -4.44 -9.00 15.37
CA ALA A 227 -4.44 -10.13 16.28
C ALA A 227 -4.56 -9.70 17.74
N LEU A 228 -3.90 -8.62 18.15
CA LEU A 228 -3.97 -8.08 19.50
C LEU A 228 -5.28 -7.35 19.80
N LEU A 229 -5.82 -6.61 18.81
CA LEU A 229 -7.08 -5.89 18.95
C LEU A 229 -8.27 -6.85 19.12
N THR A 230 -8.30 -7.91 18.32
CA THR A 230 -9.40 -8.88 18.30
C THR A 230 -9.21 -10.05 19.24
N GLY A 231 -7.98 -10.28 19.73
CA GLY A 231 -7.64 -11.45 20.53
C GLY A 231 -7.69 -12.78 19.74
N ALA A 232 -7.75 -12.72 18.40
CA ALA A 232 -8.05 -13.87 17.54
C ALA A 232 -6.98 -14.13 16.45
N PRO A 233 -5.69 -14.37 16.82
CA PRO A 233 -4.63 -14.62 15.83
C PRO A 233 -4.87 -15.86 14.96
N SER A 234 -5.47 -16.90 15.51
CA SER A 234 -5.82 -18.13 14.77
C SER A 234 -6.90 -17.90 13.71
N THR A 235 -7.88 -17.03 13.98
CA THR A 235 -8.91 -16.65 13.02
C THR A 235 -8.30 -15.87 11.85
N LEU A 236 -7.35 -14.96 12.13
CA LEU A 236 -6.63 -14.25 11.07
C LEU A 236 -5.77 -15.21 10.23
N ALA A 237 -5.11 -16.18 10.86
CA ALA A 237 -4.35 -17.22 10.15
C ALA A 237 -5.26 -18.07 9.24
N SER A 238 -6.45 -18.44 9.70
CA SER A 238 -7.47 -19.15 8.90
C SER A 238 -7.91 -18.30 7.69
N ALA A 239 -8.27 -17.04 7.90
CA ALA A 239 -8.67 -16.11 6.84
C ALA A 239 -7.59 -15.97 5.77
N LEU A 240 -6.32 -15.76 6.18
CA LEU A 240 -5.18 -15.66 5.26
C LEU A 240 -5.01 -16.94 4.42
N THR A 241 -5.16 -18.10 5.04
CA THR A 241 -5.03 -19.40 4.38
C THR A 241 -6.14 -19.62 3.34
N LYS A 242 -7.40 -19.33 3.70
CA LYS A 242 -8.55 -19.42 2.79
C LYS A 242 -8.38 -18.48 1.59
N LEU A 243 -8.02 -17.21 1.84
CA LEU A 243 -7.83 -16.22 0.79
C LEU A 243 -6.67 -16.59 -0.14
N SER A 244 -5.56 -17.13 0.39
CA SER A 244 -4.43 -17.59 -0.41
C SER A 244 -4.83 -18.75 -1.33
N GLY A 245 -5.61 -19.70 -0.86
CA GLY A 245 -6.14 -20.82 -1.66
C GLY A 245 -7.05 -20.33 -2.79
N GLN A 246 -7.97 -19.42 -2.50
CA GLN A 246 -8.89 -18.86 -3.49
C GLN A 246 -8.16 -18.06 -4.59
N MET A 247 -7.14 -17.28 -4.23
CA MET A 247 -6.36 -16.49 -5.19
C MET A 247 -5.63 -17.35 -6.23
N THR A 248 -5.33 -18.60 -5.94
CA THR A 248 -4.73 -19.53 -6.93
C THR A 248 -5.71 -20.02 -7.98
N THR A 249 -7.01 -19.94 -7.71
CA THR A 249 -8.10 -20.42 -8.59
C THR A 249 -8.73 -19.30 -9.44
N VAL A 250 -8.46 -18.02 -9.13
CA VAL A 250 -9.01 -16.89 -9.88
C VAL A 250 -8.38 -16.78 -11.28
N PRO A 251 -9.16 -16.59 -12.35
CA PRO A 251 -8.65 -16.43 -13.71
C PRO A 251 -7.69 -15.24 -13.83
N THR A 252 -6.60 -15.43 -14.58
CA THR A 252 -5.53 -14.41 -14.73
C THR A 252 -6.04 -13.11 -15.37
N GLN A 253 -7.15 -13.18 -16.13
CA GLN A 253 -7.75 -12.02 -16.78
C GLN A 253 -8.37 -11.06 -15.75
N ASP A 254 -9.06 -11.58 -14.74
CA ASP A 254 -9.65 -10.78 -13.65
C ASP A 254 -8.58 -10.15 -12.78
N LEU A 255 -7.47 -10.85 -12.57
CA LEU A 255 -6.31 -10.35 -11.82
C LEU A 255 -5.61 -9.19 -12.54
N ARG A 256 -5.57 -9.20 -13.89
CA ARG A 256 -4.99 -8.09 -14.67
C ARG A 256 -5.85 -6.83 -14.60
N ALA A 257 -7.18 -6.97 -14.56
CA ALA A 257 -8.08 -5.83 -14.41
C ALA A 257 -7.86 -5.08 -13.08
N GLN A 258 -7.36 -5.79 -12.05
CA GLN A 258 -7.02 -5.23 -10.74
C GLN A 258 -5.55 -4.82 -10.60
N GLY A 259 -4.74 -4.97 -11.66
CA GLY A 259 -3.30 -4.70 -11.61
C GLY A 259 -2.91 -3.32 -11.10
N ALA A 260 -3.72 -2.30 -11.37
CA ALA A 260 -3.55 -0.95 -10.85
C ALA A 260 -3.82 -0.83 -9.32
N ALA A 261 -4.55 -1.77 -8.74
CA ALA A 261 -4.92 -1.81 -7.32
C ALA A 261 -4.18 -2.92 -6.54
N ASN A 262 -3.21 -3.60 -7.13
CA ASN A 262 -2.48 -4.70 -6.48
C ASN A 262 -1.79 -4.31 -5.18
N HIS A 263 -1.40 -3.05 -5.01
CA HIS A 263 -0.83 -2.54 -3.77
C HIS A 263 -1.88 -2.33 -2.66
N LEU A 264 -3.17 -2.36 -3.01
CA LEU A 264 -4.30 -2.28 -2.09
C LEU A 264 -4.90 -3.67 -1.79
N ALA A 265 -4.36 -4.73 -2.38
CA ALA A 265 -4.88 -6.07 -2.14
C ALA A 265 -4.37 -6.63 -0.82
N PHE A 266 -5.25 -7.24 -0.04
CA PHE A 266 -4.92 -7.94 1.20
C PHE A 266 -3.93 -9.10 0.98
N LEU A 267 -4.05 -9.77 -0.17
CA LEU A 267 -3.09 -10.76 -0.66
C LEU A 267 -2.77 -10.49 -2.15
N PRO A 268 -1.49 -10.59 -2.55
CA PRO A 268 -1.14 -10.43 -3.96
C PRO A 268 -1.61 -11.62 -4.78
N ALA A 269 -2.21 -11.34 -5.93
CA ALA A 269 -2.53 -12.33 -6.93
C ALA A 269 -1.24 -12.80 -7.64
N VAL A 270 -0.57 -13.82 -7.11
CA VAL A 270 0.71 -14.28 -7.66
C VAL A 270 0.72 -15.78 -7.93
N ASN A 271 0.84 -16.14 -9.21
CA ASN A 271 1.13 -17.51 -9.65
C ASN A 271 2.63 -17.62 -10.03
N GLY A 272 3.37 -18.51 -9.34
CA GLY A 272 4.75 -18.94 -9.69
C GLY A 272 5.80 -18.72 -8.61
N LYS A 273 6.53 -19.79 -8.31
CA LYS A 273 7.46 -19.94 -7.18
C LYS A 273 8.79 -19.19 -7.35
N SER A 274 9.37 -18.77 -6.27
CA SER A 274 10.76 -18.31 -5.98
C SER A 274 11.20 -16.90 -6.41
N VAL A 275 11.22 -16.53 -7.67
CA VAL A 275 11.66 -15.18 -8.08
C VAL A 275 10.58 -14.12 -7.77
N LYS A 276 9.31 -14.50 -7.79
CA LYS A 276 8.18 -13.62 -7.52
C LYS A 276 8.08 -13.17 -6.06
N GLN A 277 8.62 -13.92 -5.10
CA GLN A 277 8.64 -13.50 -3.69
C GLN A 277 9.52 -12.27 -3.44
N LEU A 278 10.65 -12.14 -4.15
CA LEU A 278 11.50 -10.96 -4.09
C LEU A 278 10.80 -9.70 -4.62
N PHE A 279 9.86 -9.89 -5.56
CA PHE A 279 9.11 -8.82 -6.19
C PHE A 279 7.73 -8.57 -5.57
N SER A 280 7.33 -9.37 -4.55
CA SER A 280 6.07 -9.15 -3.81
C SER A 280 6.19 -7.98 -2.84
N THR A 281 5.15 -7.17 -2.76
CA THR A 281 4.98 -6.11 -1.76
C THR A 281 4.52 -6.65 -0.40
N HIS A 282 4.04 -7.91 -0.35
CA HIS A 282 3.59 -8.55 0.88
C HIS A 282 4.58 -9.63 1.34
N PRO A 283 4.68 -9.91 2.65
CA PRO A 283 5.40 -11.06 3.19
C PRO A 283 4.80 -12.37 2.66
N SER A 284 5.58 -13.46 2.72
CA SER A 284 5.02 -14.77 2.41
C SER A 284 3.95 -15.17 3.42
N LEU A 285 3.01 -16.03 2.99
CA LEU A 285 1.99 -16.58 3.88
C LEU A 285 2.64 -17.25 5.10
N GLU A 286 3.72 -18.02 4.88
CA GLU A 286 4.44 -18.72 5.96
C GLU A 286 4.97 -17.73 7.01
N GLN A 287 5.55 -16.60 6.59
CA GLN A 287 6.05 -15.57 7.50
C GLN A 287 4.94 -14.95 8.34
N ARG A 288 3.78 -14.67 7.73
CA ARG A 288 2.60 -14.15 8.41
C ARG A 288 2.05 -15.16 9.43
N LEU A 289 1.91 -16.43 9.02
CA LEU A 289 1.42 -17.52 9.88
C LEU A 289 2.37 -17.79 11.06
N GLU A 290 3.69 -17.80 10.83
CA GLU A 290 4.69 -17.94 11.89
C GLU A 290 4.58 -16.82 12.94
N GLN A 291 4.41 -15.58 12.50
CA GLN A 291 4.22 -14.45 13.40
C GLN A 291 2.93 -14.59 14.22
N LEU A 292 1.82 -14.95 13.57
CA LEU A 292 0.52 -15.14 14.24
C LEU A 292 0.57 -16.28 15.27
N SER A 293 1.29 -17.36 14.97
CA SER A 293 1.53 -18.46 15.93
C SER A 293 2.29 -17.99 17.19
N LYS A 294 3.33 -17.16 17.00
CA LYS A 294 4.06 -16.55 18.13
C LYS A 294 3.15 -15.66 18.99
N ILE A 295 2.29 -14.87 18.36
CA ILE A 295 1.34 -14.01 19.06
C ILE A 295 0.30 -14.85 19.82
N SER A 296 -0.21 -15.92 19.19
CA SER A 296 -1.14 -16.85 19.84
C SER A 296 -0.55 -17.45 21.12
N THR A 297 0.71 -17.90 21.06
CA THR A 297 1.44 -18.42 22.22
C THR A 297 1.63 -17.35 23.31
N GLN A 298 1.86 -16.10 22.94
CA GLN A 298 1.99 -14.99 23.91
C GLN A 298 0.68 -14.69 24.61
N LEU A 299 -0.44 -14.69 23.89
CA LEU A 299 -1.78 -14.44 24.43
C LEU A 299 -2.29 -15.60 25.32
N SER A 300 -1.81 -16.83 25.09
CA SER A 300 -2.19 -18.01 25.84
C SER A 300 -1.42 -18.20 27.17
N ARG A 301 -0.37 -17.41 27.42
CA ARG A 301 0.39 -17.49 28.70
C ARG A 301 -0.39 -16.75 29.78
N PRO A 302 -0.76 -17.44 30.90
CA PRO A 302 -1.34 -16.73 32.04
C PRO A 302 -0.30 -15.76 32.60
N HIS A 303 -0.73 -14.53 32.90
CA HIS A 303 0.06 -13.49 33.59
C HIS A 303 0.20 -13.82 35.07
#